data_0cb0b0ca316000822cbe29f1126e2dbc
#
_entry.id   0cb0b0ca316000822cbe29f1126e2dbc
#
_cell.length_a   1.000
_cell.length_b   1.000
_cell.length_c   1.000
_cell.angle_alpha   90.00
_cell.angle_beta   90.00
_cell.angle_gamma   90.00
#
_symmetry.space_group_name_H-M   'P 1'
#
loop_
_entity.id
_entity.type
_entity.pdbx_description
1 polymer ?
#
loop_
_entity_poly.entity_id
_entity_poly.type
_entity_poly.pdbx_seq_one_letter_code
_entity_poly.pdbx_strand_id
1 'polypeptide(L)'
;MSEILKVKSLSKVYGSKTNALTVLKDINFSVLKGESVAIIGPSGSGKTTLLGLCAGLDRVTEGEIILNHISLNELNEDELAQVRNQNIGFVFQNFQLIPTLTALENVQVPLELRGVKNTMEPSIALLERVGLGARKNH
;
A
#
# COMPACT_ATOMS: atom_id res chain seq x y z
N MET A 1 -8.14 -21.00 -8.18
CA MET A 1 -8.34 -19.73 -7.46
C MET A 1 -7.42 -18.67 -8.04
N SER A 2 -7.91 -17.46 -8.18
CA SER A 2 -7.11 -16.40 -8.79
C SER A 2 -6.09 -15.83 -7.82
N GLU A 3 -4.90 -15.54 -8.34
CA GLU A 3 -3.86 -14.84 -7.59
C GLU A 3 -4.18 -13.34 -7.57
N ILE A 4 -4.25 -12.75 -6.38
CA ILE A 4 -4.46 -11.30 -6.24
C ILE A 4 -3.15 -10.54 -6.25
N LEU A 5 -2.07 -11.18 -5.82
CA LEU A 5 -0.73 -10.61 -5.82
C LEU A 5 0.26 -11.67 -6.25
N LYS A 6 1.16 -11.32 -7.16
CA LYS A 6 2.26 -12.19 -7.58
C LYS A 6 3.55 -11.40 -7.62
N VAL A 7 4.56 -11.91 -6.94
CA VAL A 7 5.90 -11.33 -6.89
C VAL A 7 6.87 -12.31 -7.51
N LYS A 8 7.56 -11.88 -8.57
CA LYS A 8 8.48 -12.71 -9.36
C LYS A 8 9.88 -12.14 -9.34
N SER A 9 10.83 -12.90 -8.81
CA SER A 9 12.26 -12.58 -8.87
C SER A 9 12.57 -11.15 -8.46
N LEU A 10 11.87 -10.68 -7.42
CA LEU A 10 11.96 -9.30 -6.98
C LEU A 10 13.27 -9.04 -6.26
N SER A 11 13.98 -8.02 -6.70
CA SER A 11 15.17 -7.51 -6.01
C SER A 11 15.07 -6.01 -5.87
N LYS A 12 15.56 -5.49 -4.75
CA LYS A 12 15.60 -4.05 -4.51
C LYS A 12 16.98 -3.67 -3.96
N VAL A 13 17.62 -2.76 -4.69
CA VAL A 13 18.92 -2.23 -4.35
C VAL A 13 18.82 -0.71 -4.25
N TYR A 14 19.31 -0.16 -3.16
CA TYR A 14 19.43 1.29 -2.97
C TYR A 14 20.88 1.71 -3.11
N GLY A 15 21.09 2.93 -3.56
CA GLY A 15 22.41 3.53 -3.69
C GLY A 15 23.03 3.39 -5.08
N SER A 16 24.28 3.86 -5.18
CA SER A 16 25.05 3.84 -6.42
C SER A 16 25.92 2.59 -6.51
N LYS A 17 26.59 2.42 -7.66
CA LYS A 17 27.51 1.30 -7.89
C LYS A 17 28.58 1.13 -6.81
N THR A 18 28.98 2.23 -6.17
CA THR A 18 30.02 2.21 -5.12
C THR A 18 29.46 2.01 -3.72
N ASN A 19 28.18 2.36 -3.49
CA ASN A 19 27.51 2.27 -2.20
C ASN A 19 26.17 1.54 -2.30
N ALA A 20 26.10 0.50 -3.13
CA ALA A 20 24.89 -0.27 -3.32
C ALA A 20 24.54 -1.10 -2.10
N LEU A 21 23.31 -1.02 -1.63
CA LEU A 21 22.75 -1.83 -0.55
C LEU A 21 21.60 -2.66 -1.10
N THR A 22 21.80 -3.98 -1.13
CA THR A 22 20.73 -4.92 -1.52
C THR A 22 19.84 -5.18 -0.32
N VAL A 23 18.61 -4.70 -0.37
CA VAL A 23 17.62 -4.85 0.71
C VAL A 23 16.81 -6.12 0.51
N LEU A 24 16.42 -6.43 -0.73
CA LEU A 24 15.66 -7.63 -1.09
C LEU A 24 16.35 -8.30 -2.28
N LYS A 25 16.39 -9.63 -2.27
CA LYS A 25 17.05 -10.41 -3.33
C LYS A 25 16.21 -11.61 -3.69
N ASP A 26 15.86 -11.71 -4.96
CA ASP A 26 15.16 -12.85 -5.58
C ASP A 26 13.95 -13.33 -4.75
N ILE A 27 13.06 -12.43 -4.43
CA ILE A 27 11.84 -12.74 -3.66
C ILE A 27 10.76 -13.25 -4.61
N ASN A 28 10.19 -14.40 -4.29
CA ASN A 28 9.13 -15.03 -5.08
C ASN A 28 8.02 -15.53 -4.17
N PHE A 29 6.81 -15.08 -4.39
CA PHE A 29 5.62 -15.60 -3.73
C PHE A 29 4.37 -15.12 -4.45
N SER A 30 3.23 -15.75 -4.12
CA SER A 30 1.94 -15.28 -4.60
C SER A 30 0.92 -15.35 -3.46
N VAL A 31 -0.12 -14.55 -3.56
CA VAL A 31 -1.23 -14.49 -2.63
C VAL A 31 -2.51 -14.71 -3.41
N LEU A 32 -3.32 -15.67 -2.97
CA LEU A 32 -4.60 -15.96 -3.59
C LEU A 32 -5.67 -15.03 -3.01
N LYS A 33 -6.70 -14.79 -3.78
CA LYS A 33 -7.84 -13.98 -3.33
C LYS A 33 -8.44 -14.59 -2.06
N GLY A 34 -8.60 -13.74 -1.03
CA GLY A 34 -9.15 -14.17 0.26
C GLY A 34 -8.12 -14.75 1.22
N GLU A 35 -6.86 -14.87 0.81
CA GLU A 35 -5.79 -15.42 1.62
C GLU A 35 -5.15 -14.36 2.51
N SER A 36 -4.69 -14.76 3.70
CA SER A 36 -3.90 -13.92 4.60
C SER A 36 -2.48 -14.43 4.63
N VAL A 37 -1.51 -13.50 4.54
CA VAL A 37 -0.09 -13.82 4.52
C VAL A 37 0.64 -12.97 5.56
N ALA A 38 1.56 -13.58 6.30
CA ALA A 38 2.43 -12.88 7.24
C ALA A 38 3.86 -12.89 6.71
N ILE A 39 4.50 -11.73 6.74
CA ILE A 39 5.91 -11.58 6.41
C ILE A 39 6.68 -11.46 7.71
N ILE A 40 7.54 -12.43 7.99
CA ILE A 40 8.26 -12.55 9.25
C ILE A 40 9.76 -12.40 9.02
N GLY A 41 10.42 -11.69 9.90
CA GLY A 41 11.86 -11.53 9.84
C GLY A 41 12.35 -10.53 10.89
N PRO A 42 13.65 -10.48 11.16
CA PRO A 42 14.22 -9.53 12.11
C PRO A 42 14.08 -8.09 11.64
N SER A 43 14.21 -7.15 12.56
CA SER A 43 14.21 -5.71 12.23
C SER A 43 15.30 -5.42 11.20
N GLY A 44 14.97 -4.61 10.19
CA GLY A 44 15.90 -4.27 9.12
C GLY A 44 16.05 -5.31 8.03
N SER A 45 15.21 -6.36 7.99
CA SER A 45 15.29 -7.41 6.97
C SER A 45 14.58 -7.06 5.66
N GLY A 46 13.98 -5.86 5.56
CA GLY A 46 13.32 -5.41 4.34
C GLY A 46 11.81 -5.66 4.27
N LYS A 47 11.17 -6.04 5.38
CA LYS A 47 9.72 -6.32 5.41
C LYS A 47 8.88 -5.12 4.96
N THR A 48 9.17 -3.95 5.52
CA THR A 48 8.45 -2.71 5.17
C THR A 48 8.71 -2.31 3.72
N THR A 49 9.94 -2.49 3.24
CA THR A 49 10.30 -2.25 1.85
C THR A 49 9.49 -3.15 0.92
N LEU A 50 9.38 -4.44 1.25
CA LEU A 50 8.61 -5.39 0.45
C LEU A 50 7.14 -5.00 0.37
N LEU A 51 6.54 -4.63 1.50
CA LEU A 51 5.14 -4.17 1.52
C LEU A 51 4.95 -2.90 0.68
N GLY A 52 5.86 -1.96 0.78
CA GLY A 52 5.81 -0.73 -0.02
C GLY A 52 5.92 -1.01 -1.51
N LEU A 53 6.78 -1.93 -1.92
CA LEU A 53 6.91 -2.33 -3.33
C LEU A 53 5.64 -3.01 -3.84
N CYS A 54 5.05 -3.90 -3.04
CA CYS A 54 3.78 -4.56 -3.38
C CYS A 54 2.62 -3.57 -3.51
N ALA A 55 2.68 -2.46 -2.81
CA ALA A 55 1.69 -1.40 -2.89
C ALA A 55 1.99 -0.36 -3.99
N GLY A 56 3.10 -0.51 -4.71
CA GLY A 56 3.48 0.44 -5.75
C GLY A 56 4.00 1.77 -5.22
N LEU A 57 4.41 1.83 -3.95
CA LEU A 57 4.96 3.06 -3.35
C LEU A 57 6.40 3.32 -3.77
N ASP A 58 7.09 2.30 -4.25
CA ASP A 58 8.44 2.40 -4.77
C ASP A 58 8.58 1.44 -5.95
N ARG A 59 9.68 1.52 -6.66
CA ARG A 59 9.96 0.72 -7.85
C ARG A 59 10.94 -0.39 -7.56
N VAL A 60 10.70 -1.56 -8.14
CA VAL A 60 11.63 -2.68 -8.06
C VAL A 60 12.90 -2.38 -8.87
N THR A 61 14.04 -2.90 -8.42
CA THR A 61 15.27 -2.85 -9.20
C THR A 61 15.26 -3.94 -10.26
N GLU A 62 14.84 -5.14 -9.88
CA GLU A 62 14.67 -6.27 -10.79
C GLU A 62 13.39 -7.02 -10.39
N GLY A 63 12.85 -7.76 -11.33
CA GLY A 63 11.67 -8.58 -11.12
C GLY A 63 10.38 -7.87 -11.47
N GLU A 64 9.26 -8.48 -11.08
CA GLU A 64 7.93 -8.00 -11.44
C GLU A 64 6.95 -8.19 -10.29
N ILE A 65 6.05 -7.23 -10.13
CA ILE A 65 4.93 -7.31 -9.21
C ILE A 65 3.65 -7.17 -10.02
N ILE A 66 2.77 -8.16 -9.89
CA ILE A 66 1.45 -8.16 -10.53
C ILE A 66 0.41 -8.09 -9.41
N LEU A 67 -0.37 -7.03 -9.40
CA LEU A 67 -1.45 -6.82 -8.43
C LEU A 67 -2.77 -6.78 -9.17
N ASN A 68 -3.69 -7.65 -8.77
CA ASN A 68 -5.01 -7.76 -9.39
C ASN A 68 -4.92 -7.81 -10.93
N HIS A 69 -4.01 -8.67 -11.44
CA HIS A 69 -3.72 -8.88 -12.85
C HIS A 69 -3.10 -7.66 -13.56
N ILE A 70 -2.65 -6.66 -12.82
CA ILE A 70 -2.01 -5.46 -13.37
C ILE A 70 -0.51 -5.51 -13.04
N SER A 71 0.35 -5.44 -14.06
CA SER A 71 1.80 -5.34 -13.84
C SER A 71 2.15 -3.92 -13.39
N LEU A 72 2.63 -3.79 -12.16
CA LEU A 72 2.99 -2.48 -11.62
C LEU A 72 4.21 -1.87 -12.30
N ASN A 73 5.06 -2.71 -12.87
CA ASN A 73 6.30 -2.29 -13.53
C ASN A 73 6.06 -1.43 -14.79
N GLU A 74 4.92 -1.62 -15.44
CA GLU A 74 4.58 -0.96 -16.69
C GLU A 74 3.90 0.39 -16.50
N LEU A 75 3.56 0.74 -15.27
CA LEU A 75 2.77 1.94 -14.96
C LEU A 75 3.65 3.14 -14.63
N ASN A 76 3.18 4.33 -15.03
CA ASN A 76 3.78 5.59 -14.57
C ASN A 76 3.28 5.93 -13.14
N GLU A 77 3.79 7.02 -12.56
CA GLU A 77 3.45 7.40 -11.18
C GLU A 77 1.95 7.70 -10.99
N ASP A 78 1.32 8.34 -11.95
CA ASP A 78 -0.11 8.65 -11.86
C ASP A 78 -0.95 7.38 -11.95
N GLU A 79 -0.59 6.46 -12.83
CA GLU A 79 -1.25 5.17 -12.96
C GLU A 79 -1.07 4.31 -11.71
N LEU A 80 0.13 4.30 -11.12
CA LEU A 80 0.38 3.62 -9.85
C LEU A 80 -0.47 4.19 -8.72
N ALA A 81 -0.57 5.51 -8.64
CA ALA A 81 -1.41 6.17 -7.62
C ALA A 81 -2.87 5.75 -7.76
N GLN A 82 -3.36 5.65 -8.98
CA GLN A 82 -4.73 5.23 -9.25
C GLN A 82 -4.96 3.77 -8.86
N VAL A 83 -4.02 2.88 -9.18
CA VAL A 83 -4.10 1.46 -8.79
C VAL A 83 -4.10 1.31 -7.27
N ARG A 84 -3.24 2.06 -6.56
CA ARG A 84 -3.24 2.05 -5.09
C ARG A 84 -4.59 2.47 -4.53
N ASN A 85 -5.12 3.57 -5.03
CA ASN A 85 -6.39 4.11 -4.56
C ASN A 85 -7.55 3.12 -4.73
N GLN A 86 -7.56 2.39 -5.82
CA GLN A 86 -8.66 1.49 -6.17
C GLN A 86 -8.50 0.07 -5.62
N ASN A 87 -7.28 -0.39 -5.37
CA ASN A 87 -7.01 -1.80 -5.09
C ASN A 87 -6.37 -2.07 -3.73
N ILE A 88 -5.85 -1.07 -3.04
CA ILE A 88 -5.04 -1.26 -1.84
C ILE A 88 -5.54 -0.41 -0.69
N GLY A 89 -5.62 -1.01 0.50
CA GLY A 89 -5.67 -0.30 1.76
C GLY A 89 -4.36 -0.53 2.50
N PHE A 90 -3.76 0.50 3.05
CA PHE A 90 -2.49 0.41 3.75
C PHE A 90 -2.63 0.93 5.18
N VAL A 91 -2.14 0.17 6.15
CA VAL A 91 -2.07 0.60 7.54
C VAL A 91 -0.60 0.80 7.90
N PHE A 92 -0.22 2.05 8.15
CA PHE A 92 1.16 2.42 8.43
C PHE A 92 1.49 2.26 9.92
N GLN A 93 2.75 1.99 10.22
CA GLN A 93 3.25 2.00 11.60
C GLN A 93 3.17 3.41 12.20
N ASN A 94 3.45 4.41 11.41
CA ASN A 94 3.22 5.82 11.75
C ASN A 94 1.84 6.18 11.21
N PHE A 95 1.05 6.89 11.97
CA PHE A 95 -0.37 7.10 11.68
C PHE A 95 -0.64 7.77 10.32
N GLN A 96 0.31 8.51 9.76
CA GLN A 96 0.22 9.16 8.45
C GLN A 96 -1.01 10.07 8.31
N LEU A 97 -1.41 10.69 9.41
CA LEU A 97 -2.53 11.63 9.41
C LEU A 97 -2.09 12.99 8.88
N ILE A 98 -3.01 13.68 8.23
CA ILE A 98 -2.83 15.08 7.85
C ILE A 98 -3.21 15.93 9.07
N PRO A 99 -2.25 16.55 9.76
CA PRO A 99 -2.52 17.17 11.08
C PRO A 99 -3.42 18.40 11.03
N THR A 100 -3.55 19.02 9.86
CA THR A 100 -4.44 20.18 9.68
C THR A 100 -5.89 19.81 9.44
N LEU A 101 -6.19 18.52 9.28
CA LEU A 101 -7.53 18.02 9.04
C LEU A 101 -8.10 17.35 10.29
N THR A 102 -9.41 17.37 10.43
CA THR A 102 -10.11 16.61 11.48
C THR A 102 -10.03 15.11 11.19
N ALA A 103 -10.42 14.30 12.17
CA ALA A 103 -10.52 12.85 11.98
C ALA A 103 -11.46 12.50 10.82
N LEU A 104 -12.62 13.15 10.74
CA LEU A 104 -13.57 12.96 9.67
C LEU A 104 -12.96 13.32 8.31
N GLU A 105 -12.32 14.46 8.21
CA GLU A 105 -11.67 14.90 6.97
C GLU A 105 -10.56 13.96 6.53
N ASN A 106 -9.76 13.44 7.47
CA ASN A 106 -8.74 12.44 7.15
C ASN A 106 -9.34 11.17 6.54
N VAL A 107 -10.49 10.73 7.03
CA VAL A 107 -11.18 9.54 6.49
C VAL A 107 -11.79 9.83 5.13
N GLN A 108 -12.28 11.05 4.91
CA GLN A 108 -12.90 11.45 3.65
C GLN A 108 -11.92 11.51 2.47
N VAL A 109 -10.67 11.91 2.71
CA VAL A 109 -9.70 12.15 1.63
C VAL A 109 -9.54 10.97 0.65
N PRO A 110 -9.33 9.71 1.10
CA PRO A 110 -9.23 8.59 0.14
C PRO A 110 -10.49 8.38 -0.70
N LEU A 111 -11.65 8.61 -0.13
CA LEU A 111 -12.93 8.50 -0.84
C LEU A 111 -13.07 9.61 -1.88
N GLU A 112 -12.70 10.83 -1.54
CA GLU A 112 -12.70 11.96 -2.47
C GLU A 112 -11.76 11.71 -3.65
N LEU A 113 -10.58 11.17 -3.38
CA LEU A 113 -9.62 10.82 -4.43
C LEU A 113 -10.13 9.72 -5.35
N ARG A 114 -11.04 8.87 -4.87
CA ARG A 114 -11.71 7.86 -5.69
C ARG A 114 -12.88 8.41 -6.50
N GLY A 115 -13.23 9.65 -6.30
CA GLY A 115 -14.35 10.29 -7.00
C GLY A 115 -15.72 10.01 -6.39
N VAL A 116 -15.78 9.55 -5.14
CA VAL A 116 -17.05 9.33 -4.44
C VAL A 116 -17.69 10.69 -4.15
N LYS A 117 -18.94 10.87 -4.58
CA LYS A 117 -19.64 12.17 -4.51
C LYS A 117 -20.07 12.54 -3.09
N ASN A 118 -20.54 11.56 -2.30
CA ASN A 118 -20.95 11.78 -0.92
C ASN A 118 -20.03 10.98 0.00
N THR A 119 -19.02 11.65 0.54
CA THR A 119 -18.02 11.00 1.40
C THR A 119 -18.38 11.07 2.89
N MET A 120 -19.32 11.94 3.28
CA MET A 120 -19.61 12.20 4.69
C MET A 120 -20.24 10.99 5.40
N GLU A 121 -21.33 10.46 4.86
CA GLU A 121 -22.02 9.34 5.49
C GLU A 121 -21.16 8.09 5.63
N PRO A 122 -20.48 7.61 4.58
CA PRO A 122 -19.63 6.43 4.73
C PRO A 122 -18.44 6.68 5.66
N SER A 123 -17.90 7.89 5.70
CA SER A 123 -16.78 8.23 6.59
C SER A 123 -17.22 8.24 8.04
N ILE A 124 -18.38 8.82 8.36
CA ILE A 124 -18.95 8.79 9.70
C ILE A 124 -19.22 7.36 10.14
N ALA A 125 -19.79 6.54 9.28
CA ALA A 125 -20.07 5.15 9.57
C ALA A 125 -18.78 4.37 9.89
N LEU A 126 -17.71 4.61 9.18
CA LEU A 126 -16.41 3.98 9.46
C LEU A 126 -15.84 4.40 10.82
N LEU A 127 -15.92 5.68 11.14
CA LEU A 127 -15.47 6.19 12.46
C LEU A 127 -16.28 5.56 13.59
N GLU A 128 -17.59 5.44 13.43
CA GLU A 128 -18.45 4.79 14.42
C GLU A 128 -18.07 3.33 14.62
N ARG A 129 -17.77 2.60 13.52
CA ARG A 129 -17.37 1.19 13.58
C ARG A 129 -16.09 0.96 14.38
N VAL A 130 -15.20 1.93 14.43
CA VAL A 130 -13.95 1.83 15.22
C VAL A 130 -14.04 2.57 16.54
N GLY A 131 -15.24 3.01 16.95
CA GLY A 131 -15.47 3.66 18.23
C GLY A 131 -15.06 5.14 18.30
N LEU A 132 -14.90 5.80 17.19
CA LEU A 132 -14.45 7.20 17.12
C LEU A 132 -15.53 8.17 16.66
N GLY A 133 -16.80 7.76 16.64
CA GLY A 133 -17.90 8.63 16.19
C GLY A 133 -18.01 9.96 16.96
N ALA A 134 -17.74 9.95 18.27
CA ALA A 134 -17.75 11.14 19.08
C ALA A 134 -16.54 12.06 18.86
N ARG A 135 -15.51 11.59 18.12
CA ARG A 135 -14.26 12.33 17.91
C ARG A 135 -14.06 12.79 16.47
N LYS A 136 -15.11 12.76 15.66
CA LYS A 136 -15.01 13.08 14.23
C LYS A 136 -14.46 14.48 13.94
N ASN A 137 -14.65 15.41 14.86
CA ASN A 137 -14.22 16.81 14.73
C ASN A 137 -12.87 17.10 15.42
N HIS A 138 -12.20 16.09 15.92
CA HIS A 138 -10.91 16.23 16.60
C HIS A 138 -9.74 16.31 15.63
#